data_7ef586ceda4907c53ded787a798da3b0
#
_entry.id   7ef586ceda4907c53ded787a798da3b0
#
_cell.length_a   1.000
_cell.length_b   1.000
_cell.length_c   1.000
_cell.angle_alpha   90.00
_cell.angle_beta   90.00
_cell.angle_gamma   90.00
#
_symmetry.space_group_name_H-M   'P 1'
#
loop_
_entity.id
_entity.type
_entity.pdbx_description
1 polymer ?
#
loop_
_entity_poly.entity_id
_entity_poly.type
_entity_poly.pdbx_seq_one_letter_code
_entity_poly.pdbx_strand_id
1 'polypeptide(L)'
;MWLEPREPRDQVGIVASPLPRPNYDDCAVGAQYRTAPNVPYELTFNKLSLRAGWDRDDEYLLLDGFGRGNHMHFDANAILRYARGGLPLLCDGEYIKNSPKYHSSMVIIRDGQAELTPAVTRLDRAEMLTSAGCTQTTLTQYNGADWTRTMLWRPNAYLLVADEVKALTTGDYALRCCWRPWGEASVRDNSLLLSSPPMRLAVCNVTGEPARLENLKQSGNMP
;
A
#
# COMPACT_ATOMS: atom_id res chain seq x y z
N MET A 1 8.25 -22.03 17.98
CA MET A 1 6.83 -22.35 18.27
C MET A 1 6.01 -21.61 17.24
N TRP A 2 5.54 -22.30 16.22
CA TRP A 2 4.67 -21.73 15.22
C TRP A 2 3.32 -21.50 15.88
N LEU A 3 2.91 -20.25 16.01
CA LEU A 3 1.53 -19.95 16.35
C LEU A 3 0.70 -20.30 15.11
N GLU A 4 -0.14 -21.31 15.22
CA GLU A 4 -1.14 -21.56 14.18
C GLU A 4 -1.93 -20.26 13.95
N PRO A 5 -2.09 -19.81 12.71
CA PRO A 5 -2.92 -18.67 12.44
C PRO A 5 -4.34 -19.01 12.92
N ARG A 6 -4.79 -18.32 13.96
CA ARG A 6 -6.15 -18.42 14.51
C ARG A 6 -7.14 -17.60 13.68
N GLU A 7 -6.92 -17.50 12.38
CA GLU A 7 -7.91 -16.87 11.53
C GLU A 7 -8.94 -17.93 11.13
N PRO A 8 -10.22 -17.73 11.48
CA PRO A 8 -11.28 -18.61 11.02
C PRO A 8 -11.24 -18.68 9.49
N ARG A 9 -11.39 -19.88 8.93
CA ARG A 9 -11.43 -20.09 7.47
C ARG A 9 -12.58 -19.36 6.75
N ASP A 10 -13.50 -18.80 7.50
CA ASP A 10 -14.66 -18.04 7.06
C ASP A 10 -14.41 -16.53 6.93
N GLN A 11 -13.22 -16.04 7.28
CA GLN A 11 -12.86 -14.63 7.09
C GLN A 11 -12.45 -14.33 5.64
N VAL A 12 -13.38 -14.52 4.73
CA VAL A 12 -13.33 -14.02 3.36
C VAL A 12 -13.84 -12.58 3.34
N GLY A 13 -13.37 -11.78 2.40
CA GLY A 13 -13.73 -10.37 2.30
C GLY A 13 -12.65 -9.46 2.81
N ILE A 14 -13.01 -8.43 3.56
CA ILE A 14 -12.08 -7.42 4.08
C ILE A 14 -11.85 -7.67 5.57
N VAL A 15 -10.59 -7.85 5.95
CA VAL A 15 -10.20 -8.10 7.34
C VAL A 15 -9.03 -7.20 7.71
N ALA A 16 -9.21 -6.38 8.75
CA ALA A 16 -8.15 -5.60 9.37
C ALA A 16 -7.62 -6.35 10.59
N SER A 17 -6.34 -6.69 10.60
CA SER A 17 -5.69 -7.24 11.80
C SER A 17 -5.26 -6.10 12.74
N PRO A 18 -5.41 -6.27 14.06
CA PRO A 18 -5.05 -5.23 15.01
C PRO A 18 -3.54 -4.97 15.04
N LEU A 19 -3.15 -3.73 15.20
CA LEU A 19 -1.77 -3.36 15.51
C LEU A 19 -1.48 -3.74 16.97
N PRO A 20 -0.43 -4.54 17.25
CA PRO A 20 -0.06 -4.82 18.62
C PRO A 20 0.27 -3.53 19.41
N ARG A 21 -0.28 -3.38 20.60
CA ARG A 21 -0.09 -2.17 21.42
C ARG A 21 1.38 -1.82 21.66
N PRO A 22 2.29 -2.76 21.95
CA PRO A 22 3.70 -2.45 22.10
C PRO A 22 4.30 -1.82 20.83
N ASN A 23 3.91 -2.27 19.63
CA ASN A 23 4.42 -1.71 18.38
C ASN A 23 3.96 -0.26 18.18
N TYR A 24 2.73 0.06 18.58
CA TYR A 24 2.22 1.43 18.55
C TYR A 24 2.97 2.33 19.54
N ASP A 25 3.15 1.87 20.79
CA ASP A 25 3.83 2.62 21.83
C ASP A 25 5.31 2.86 21.48
N ASP A 26 5.96 1.88 20.84
CA ASP A 26 7.35 1.99 20.40
C ASP A 26 7.55 3.00 19.25
N CYS A 27 6.52 3.39 18.53
CA CYS A 27 6.62 4.45 17.52
C CYS A 27 7.06 5.79 18.12
N ALA A 28 6.70 6.04 19.37
CA ALA A 28 7.01 7.26 20.09
C ALA A 28 8.41 7.25 20.74
N VAL A 29 9.05 6.07 20.85
CA VAL A 29 10.28 5.89 21.62
C VAL A 29 11.52 5.89 20.75
N GLY A 30 12.39 6.83 20.94
CA GLY A 30 13.79 6.84 20.56
C GLY A 30 14.14 6.85 19.10
N ALA A 31 15.12 7.03 18.52
CA ALA A 31 15.74 7.08 17.20
C ALA A 31 15.22 8.14 16.21
N GLN A 32 16.13 8.55 15.42
CA GLN A 32 16.11 9.64 14.44
C GLN A 32 14.92 9.64 13.45
N TYR A 33 14.14 8.56 13.36
CA TYR A 33 13.04 8.38 12.41
C TYR A 33 11.69 8.03 13.09
N ARG A 34 11.60 8.20 14.40
CA ARG A 34 10.41 7.87 15.16
C ARG A 34 9.67 9.14 15.53
N THR A 35 8.54 9.32 14.92
CA THR A 35 7.55 10.32 15.32
C THR A 35 6.45 9.64 16.12
N ALA A 36 5.99 10.29 17.18
CA ALA A 36 4.82 9.82 17.88
C ALA A 36 3.66 9.64 16.89
N PRO A 37 2.87 8.56 16.99
CA PRO A 37 1.71 8.40 16.14
C PRO A 37 0.76 9.57 16.36
N ASN A 38 0.34 10.20 15.27
CA ASN A 38 -0.72 11.23 15.29
C ASN A 38 -2.11 10.64 14.99
N VAL A 39 -2.20 9.32 14.97
CA VAL A 39 -3.42 8.53 14.79
C VAL A 39 -3.77 7.87 16.11
N PRO A 40 -5.00 8.02 16.65
CA PRO A 40 -5.46 7.27 17.82
C PRO A 40 -5.30 5.76 17.63
N TYR A 41 -4.88 5.06 18.68
CA TYR A 41 -4.60 3.62 18.62
C TYR A 41 -5.77 2.79 18.09
N GLU A 42 -6.97 3.11 18.51
CA GLU A 42 -8.22 2.43 18.13
C GLU A 42 -8.57 2.55 16.65
N LEU A 43 -7.94 3.50 15.94
CA LEU A 43 -8.09 3.69 14.49
C LEU A 43 -6.92 3.09 13.70
N THR A 44 -5.95 2.46 14.37
CA THR A 44 -4.82 1.82 13.72
C THR A 44 -5.10 0.37 13.36
N PHE A 45 -4.37 -0.14 12.40
CA PHE A 45 -4.36 -1.55 12.04
C PHE A 45 -2.93 -1.98 11.68
N ASN A 46 -2.65 -3.28 11.74
CA ASN A 46 -1.36 -3.80 11.30
C ASN A 46 -1.38 -4.11 9.81
N LYS A 47 -2.29 -4.98 9.38
CA LYS A 47 -2.47 -5.36 7.98
C LYS A 47 -3.95 -5.37 7.64
N LEU A 48 -4.28 -4.93 6.43
CA LEU A 48 -5.62 -4.98 5.88
C LEU A 48 -5.61 -5.91 4.67
N SER A 49 -6.35 -7.01 4.76
CA SER A 49 -6.45 -7.99 3.70
C SER A 49 -7.82 -7.91 3.01
N LEU A 50 -7.80 -8.06 1.69
CA LEU A 50 -8.98 -8.29 0.85
C LEU A 50 -8.82 -9.67 0.21
N ARG A 51 -9.77 -10.57 0.48
CA ARG A 51 -9.65 -11.97 0.12
C ARG A 51 -10.94 -12.49 -0.50
N ALA A 52 -10.85 -13.00 -1.75
CA ALA A 52 -12.01 -13.56 -2.45
C ALA A 52 -12.37 -14.97 -1.96
N GLY A 53 -11.41 -15.72 -1.47
CA GLY A 53 -11.55 -17.07 -0.94
C GLY A 53 -10.26 -17.58 -0.34
N TRP A 54 -10.19 -18.89 -0.05
CA TRP A 54 -9.04 -19.54 0.58
C TRP A 54 -8.25 -20.45 -0.35
N ASP A 55 -8.74 -20.65 -1.57
CA ASP A 55 -8.01 -21.45 -2.53
C ASP A 55 -6.77 -20.70 -3.03
N ARG A 56 -5.78 -21.45 -3.47
CA ARG A 56 -4.52 -20.90 -3.98
C ARG A 56 -4.72 -19.88 -5.10
N ASP A 57 -5.74 -20.11 -5.92
CA ASP A 57 -6.01 -19.32 -7.11
C ASP A 57 -6.90 -18.11 -6.84
N ASP A 58 -7.42 -17.99 -5.62
CA ASP A 58 -8.25 -16.88 -5.22
C ASP A 58 -7.49 -15.56 -5.19
N GLU A 59 -8.23 -14.50 -5.45
CA GLU A 59 -7.70 -13.15 -5.42
C GLU A 59 -7.41 -12.71 -3.98
N TYR A 60 -6.23 -12.15 -3.79
CA TYR A 60 -5.74 -11.68 -2.51
C TYR A 60 -5.00 -10.37 -2.63
N LEU A 61 -5.34 -9.39 -1.79
CA LEU A 61 -4.61 -8.15 -1.63
C LEU A 61 -4.26 -7.94 -0.16
N LEU A 62 -3.07 -7.41 0.09
CA LEU A 62 -2.58 -7.03 1.42
C LEU A 62 -2.09 -5.59 1.39
N LEU A 63 -2.65 -4.75 2.27
CA LEU A 63 -2.25 -3.38 2.51
C LEU A 63 -1.56 -3.26 3.87
N ASP A 64 -0.52 -2.43 3.95
CA ASP A 64 0.18 -2.17 5.20
C ASP A 64 -0.45 -1.03 6.00
N GLY A 65 -0.64 -1.27 7.30
CA GLY A 65 -1.04 -0.25 8.27
C GLY A 65 0.10 0.23 9.15
N PHE A 66 1.23 -0.49 9.16
CA PHE A 66 2.33 -0.23 10.08
C PHE A 66 3.71 -0.44 9.44
N GLY A 67 4.32 0.64 8.99
CA GLY A 67 5.61 0.66 8.30
C GLY A 67 6.85 0.72 9.21
N ARG A 68 6.75 0.34 10.48
CA ARG A 68 7.83 0.42 11.47
C ARG A 68 8.15 -0.90 12.15
N GLY A 69 8.03 -2.02 11.45
CA GLY A 69 8.52 -3.30 11.94
C GLY A 69 10.05 -3.28 12.18
N ASN A 70 10.62 -4.42 12.53
CA ASN A 70 12.04 -4.54 12.91
C ASN A 70 13.02 -3.95 11.88
N HIS A 71 12.65 -3.87 10.62
CA HIS A 71 13.50 -3.39 9.53
C HIS A 71 13.10 -2.01 8.98
N MET A 72 12.05 -1.39 9.49
CA MET A 72 11.58 -0.05 9.11
C MET A 72 11.46 0.11 7.59
N HIS A 73 10.46 -0.51 6.98
CA HIS A 73 10.30 -0.49 5.52
C HIS A 73 9.73 0.82 4.98
N PHE A 74 9.11 1.64 5.82
CA PHE A 74 8.44 2.89 5.43
C PHE A 74 7.38 2.69 4.34
N ASP A 75 6.63 1.60 4.47
CA ASP A 75 5.63 1.09 3.54
C ASP A 75 4.18 1.24 4.05
N ALA A 76 3.99 2.00 5.14
CA ALA A 76 2.66 2.31 5.64
C ALA A 76 1.77 2.85 4.51
N ASN A 77 0.54 2.32 4.41
CA ASN A 77 -0.43 2.56 3.34
C ASN A 77 -0.03 2.02 1.95
N ALA A 78 1.00 1.18 1.87
CA ALA A 78 1.41 0.53 0.63
C ALA A 78 0.65 -0.79 0.40
N ILE A 79 0.44 -1.13 -0.88
CA ILE A 79 0.01 -2.47 -1.26
C ILE A 79 1.22 -3.39 -1.24
N LEU A 80 1.29 -4.27 -0.23
CA LEU A 80 2.39 -5.22 -0.08
C LEU A 80 2.29 -6.39 -1.06
N ARG A 81 1.06 -6.81 -1.35
CA ARG A 81 0.81 -7.93 -2.25
C ARG A 81 -0.52 -7.79 -2.94
N TYR A 82 -0.55 -8.13 -4.21
CA TYR A 82 -1.75 -8.42 -4.97
C TYR A 82 -1.50 -9.68 -5.77
N ALA A 83 -2.31 -10.69 -5.57
CA ALA A 83 -2.15 -12.01 -6.20
C ALA A 83 -3.48 -12.53 -6.72
N ARG A 84 -3.44 -13.32 -7.81
CA ARG A 84 -4.59 -14.00 -8.41
C ARG A 84 -4.11 -15.15 -9.26
N GLY A 85 -4.90 -16.23 -9.33
CA GLY A 85 -4.55 -17.40 -10.11
C GLY A 85 -3.26 -18.07 -9.64
N GLY A 86 -3.00 -18.06 -8.34
CA GLY A 86 -1.79 -18.61 -7.73
C GLY A 86 -0.51 -17.80 -7.99
N LEU A 87 -0.60 -16.64 -8.66
CA LEU A 87 0.55 -15.83 -9.05
C LEU A 87 0.53 -14.45 -8.38
N PRO A 88 1.67 -13.95 -7.89
CA PRO A 88 1.79 -12.57 -7.47
C PRO A 88 1.77 -11.65 -8.70
N LEU A 89 1.00 -10.59 -8.65
CA LEU A 89 0.93 -9.54 -9.66
C LEU A 89 1.66 -8.27 -9.21
N LEU A 90 1.43 -7.87 -7.95
CA LEU A 90 2.23 -6.88 -7.26
C LEU A 90 2.84 -7.56 -6.03
N CYS A 91 4.09 -7.29 -5.76
CA CYS A 91 4.78 -7.87 -4.62
C CYS A 91 5.84 -6.91 -4.11
N ASP A 92 5.73 -6.59 -2.85
CA ASP A 92 6.77 -5.90 -2.11
C ASP A 92 7.75 -6.95 -1.60
N GLY A 93 8.84 -7.15 -2.30
CA GLY A 93 9.72 -8.30 -2.09
C GLY A 93 11.15 -7.97 -1.69
N GLU A 94 11.53 -6.69 -1.57
CA GLU A 94 12.92 -6.36 -1.30
C GLU A 94 13.15 -5.90 0.14
N TYR A 95 13.71 -6.79 0.90
CA TYR A 95 14.10 -6.65 2.29
C TYR A 95 15.02 -5.44 2.60
N ILE A 96 15.85 -5.00 1.66
CA ILE A 96 16.87 -3.97 1.91
C ILE A 96 16.40 -2.57 1.48
N LYS A 97 15.40 -2.49 0.62
CA LYS A 97 14.91 -1.23 0.07
C LYS A 97 13.75 -0.70 0.89
N ASN A 98 14.06 0.20 1.79
CA ASN A 98 13.14 0.73 2.78
C ASN A 98 12.52 2.10 2.43
N SER A 99 12.88 2.71 1.30
CA SER A 99 12.28 4.00 0.91
C SER A 99 10.90 3.81 0.28
N PRO A 100 9.93 4.72 0.48
CA PRO A 100 8.56 4.62 -0.08
C PRO A 100 8.51 4.40 -1.60
N LYS A 101 9.51 4.90 -2.35
CA LYS A 101 9.62 4.72 -3.81
C LYS A 101 9.79 3.25 -4.24
N TYR A 102 10.15 2.36 -3.32
CA TYR A 102 10.36 0.94 -3.60
C TYR A 102 9.14 0.07 -3.30
N HIS A 103 8.05 0.67 -2.86
CA HIS A 103 6.79 0.01 -2.50
C HIS A 103 5.68 0.39 -3.49
N SER A 104 4.57 -0.36 -3.52
CA SER A 104 3.36 0.05 -4.25
C SER A 104 2.61 1.11 -3.43
N SER A 105 3.14 2.34 -3.47
CA SER A 105 2.86 3.43 -2.55
C SER A 105 2.83 4.79 -3.26
N MET A 106 2.60 5.85 -2.49
CA MET A 106 2.73 7.23 -2.93
C MET A 106 3.99 7.87 -2.35
N VAL A 107 4.75 8.58 -3.17
CA VAL A 107 5.82 9.47 -2.71
C VAL A 107 5.31 10.91 -2.85
N ILE A 108 5.22 11.60 -1.73
CA ILE A 108 4.89 13.03 -1.70
C ILE A 108 6.21 13.79 -1.64
N ILE A 109 6.42 14.67 -2.62
CA ILE A 109 7.59 15.54 -2.72
C ILE A 109 7.09 16.96 -2.51
N ARG A 110 7.61 17.64 -1.48
CA ARG A 110 7.29 19.05 -1.20
C ARG A 110 8.57 19.88 -1.30
N ASP A 111 8.53 20.97 -2.05
CA ASP A 111 9.66 21.87 -2.28
C ASP A 111 10.94 21.11 -2.73
N GLY A 112 10.76 20.08 -3.57
CA GLY A 112 11.83 19.23 -4.07
C GLY A 112 12.35 18.17 -3.09
N GLN A 113 11.79 18.06 -1.87
CA GLN A 113 12.23 17.11 -0.84
C GLN A 113 11.16 16.03 -0.61
N ALA A 114 11.60 14.78 -0.58
CA ALA A 114 10.78 13.64 -0.18
C ALA A 114 11.13 13.23 1.25
N GLU A 115 10.11 12.82 2.00
CA GLU A 115 10.27 12.29 3.35
C GLU A 115 9.91 10.79 3.41
N LEU A 116 10.28 10.17 4.51
CA LEU A 116 9.84 8.81 4.83
C LEU A 116 8.39 8.84 5.30
N THR A 117 7.65 7.76 5.07
CA THR A 117 6.25 7.67 5.51
C THR A 117 6.14 7.73 7.05
N PRO A 118 5.07 8.32 7.59
CA PRO A 118 4.68 8.12 8.98
C PRO A 118 4.57 6.64 9.36
N ALA A 119 4.64 6.35 10.66
CA ALA A 119 4.73 4.98 11.16
C ALA A 119 3.43 4.18 10.99
N VAL A 120 2.29 4.83 11.13
CA VAL A 120 0.98 4.19 11.19
C VAL A 120 0.00 4.84 10.23
N THR A 121 -0.88 4.02 9.70
CA THR A 121 -2.00 4.43 8.84
C THR A 121 -3.29 4.37 9.65
N ARG A 122 -4.17 5.35 9.46
CA ARG A 122 -5.51 5.36 10.00
C ARG A 122 -6.45 4.54 9.12
N LEU A 123 -7.24 3.67 9.71
CA LEU A 123 -8.36 3.00 9.06
C LEU A 123 -9.60 3.86 9.19
N ASP A 124 -10.06 4.46 8.11
CA ASP A 124 -11.26 5.29 8.09
C ASP A 124 -12.51 4.46 7.82
N ARG A 125 -12.38 3.46 6.93
CA ARG A 125 -13.50 2.60 6.52
C ARG A 125 -13.01 1.25 6.00
N ALA A 126 -13.75 0.19 6.34
CA ALA A 126 -13.59 -1.14 5.77
C ALA A 126 -14.96 -1.83 5.73
N GLU A 127 -15.53 -2.01 4.54
CA GLU A 127 -16.89 -2.54 4.38
C GLU A 127 -16.96 -3.52 3.20
N MET A 128 -17.64 -4.64 3.42
CA MET A 128 -18.08 -5.56 2.36
C MET A 128 -19.52 -5.28 1.99
N LEU A 129 -19.73 -4.99 0.72
CA LEU A 129 -21.04 -4.96 0.08
C LEU A 129 -21.33 -6.33 -0.55
N THR A 130 -22.51 -6.53 -1.10
CA THR A 130 -22.92 -7.83 -1.69
C THR A 130 -21.93 -8.35 -2.74
N SER A 131 -21.34 -7.49 -3.55
CA SER A 131 -20.47 -7.88 -4.68
C SER A 131 -19.16 -7.09 -4.77
N ALA A 132 -18.87 -6.22 -3.81
CA ALA A 132 -17.69 -5.39 -3.81
C ALA A 132 -17.25 -5.07 -2.38
N GLY A 133 -15.97 -4.82 -2.19
CA GLY A 133 -15.41 -4.32 -0.96
C GLY A 133 -14.96 -2.87 -1.11
N CYS A 134 -15.10 -2.06 -0.06
CA CYS A 134 -14.61 -0.69 -0.02
C CYS A 134 -13.74 -0.50 1.21
N THR A 135 -12.54 0.05 1.03
CA THR A 135 -11.66 0.46 2.13
C THR A 135 -11.24 1.90 1.94
N GLN A 136 -11.07 2.62 3.03
CA GLN A 136 -10.48 3.93 3.05
C GLN A 136 -9.47 4.01 4.19
N THR A 137 -8.26 4.41 3.87
CA THR A 137 -7.14 4.52 4.79
C THR A 137 -6.42 5.84 4.59
N THR A 138 -5.97 6.48 5.67
CA THR A 138 -5.28 7.78 5.59
C THR A 138 -3.94 7.72 6.31
N LEU A 139 -2.89 8.10 5.60
CA LEU A 139 -1.58 8.40 6.15
C LEU A 139 -1.52 9.91 6.43
N THR A 140 -1.57 10.27 7.72
CA THR A 140 -1.69 11.66 8.15
C THR A 140 -0.33 12.33 8.28
N GLN A 141 -0.24 13.63 7.93
CA GLN A 141 0.97 14.46 8.07
C GLN A 141 2.20 13.91 7.31
N TYR A 142 1.99 13.28 6.18
CA TYR A 142 3.07 12.78 5.35
C TYR A 142 3.62 13.91 4.48
N ASN A 143 4.83 14.39 4.80
CA ASN A 143 5.51 15.51 4.13
C ASN A 143 4.63 16.76 3.95
N GLY A 144 3.90 17.12 5.01
CA GLY A 144 3.04 18.31 5.02
C GLY A 144 1.67 18.13 4.36
N ALA A 145 1.26 16.90 4.11
CA ALA A 145 -0.04 16.57 3.54
C ALA A 145 -0.66 15.32 4.21
N ASP A 146 -1.96 15.15 4.06
CA ASP A 146 -2.64 13.88 4.30
C ASP A 146 -2.79 13.13 2.98
N TRP A 147 -2.49 11.83 2.98
CA TRP A 147 -2.72 10.96 1.85
C TRP A 147 -3.78 9.93 2.18
N THR A 148 -4.94 10.04 1.55
CA THR A 148 -6.05 9.10 1.68
C THR A 148 -6.08 8.17 0.47
N ARG A 149 -6.09 6.88 0.72
CA ARG A 149 -6.25 5.83 -0.29
C ARG A 149 -7.60 5.16 -0.12
N THR A 150 -8.43 5.27 -1.14
CA THR A 150 -9.70 4.55 -1.24
C THR A 150 -9.55 3.43 -2.24
N MET A 151 -9.89 2.22 -1.83
CA MET A 151 -9.92 1.06 -2.72
C MET A 151 -11.35 0.55 -2.85
N LEU A 152 -11.82 0.42 -4.09
CA LEU A 152 -13.03 -0.32 -4.41
C LEU A 152 -12.62 -1.61 -5.11
N TRP A 153 -12.83 -2.70 -4.42
CA TRP A 153 -12.46 -4.03 -4.87
C TRP A 153 -13.69 -4.83 -5.29
N ARG A 154 -13.74 -5.21 -6.54
CA ARG A 154 -14.70 -6.18 -7.06
C ARG A 154 -13.98 -7.49 -7.29
N PRO A 155 -14.16 -8.50 -6.44
CA PRO A 155 -13.47 -9.78 -6.53
C PRO A 155 -13.47 -10.36 -7.93
N ASN A 156 -12.32 -10.82 -8.37
CA ASN A 156 -12.09 -11.43 -9.68
C ASN A 156 -12.41 -10.54 -10.91
N ALA A 157 -12.65 -9.25 -10.71
CA ALA A 157 -12.96 -8.33 -11.81
C ALA A 157 -11.93 -7.19 -11.88
N TYR A 158 -11.92 -6.29 -10.91
CA TYR A 158 -11.00 -5.15 -10.89
C TYR A 158 -10.79 -4.61 -9.47
N LEU A 159 -9.70 -3.89 -9.32
CA LEU A 159 -9.41 -3.03 -8.18
C LEU A 159 -9.30 -1.58 -8.68
N LEU A 160 -10.15 -0.69 -8.17
CA LEU A 160 -10.01 0.74 -8.35
C LEU A 160 -9.27 1.30 -7.13
N VAL A 161 -8.20 2.05 -7.36
CA VAL A 161 -7.46 2.76 -6.31
C VAL A 161 -7.58 4.25 -6.59
N ALA A 162 -8.14 4.99 -5.65
CA ALA A 162 -8.22 6.45 -5.69
C ALA A 162 -7.35 7.01 -4.57
N ASP A 163 -6.30 7.71 -4.95
CA ASP A 163 -5.38 8.39 -4.03
C ASP A 163 -5.71 9.89 -4.03
N GLU A 164 -6.05 10.42 -2.86
CA GLU A 164 -6.27 11.84 -2.62
C GLU A 164 -5.17 12.38 -1.72
N VAL A 165 -4.56 13.49 -2.12
CA VAL A 165 -3.53 14.17 -1.32
C VAL A 165 -4.04 15.57 -0.98
N LYS A 166 -4.23 15.82 0.31
CA LYS A 166 -4.67 17.11 0.86
C LYS A 166 -3.49 17.81 1.51
N ALA A 167 -3.01 18.89 0.91
CA ALA A 167 -1.96 19.72 1.49
C ALA A 167 -2.44 20.34 2.82
N LEU A 168 -1.63 20.22 3.85
CA LEU A 168 -1.81 20.83 5.18
C LEU A 168 -0.91 22.04 5.36
N THR A 169 0.17 22.11 4.61
CA THR A 169 1.13 23.25 4.62
C THR A 169 1.31 23.78 3.22
N THR A 170 1.68 25.04 3.11
CA THR A 170 2.02 25.66 1.82
C THR A 170 3.31 25.06 1.27
N GLY A 171 3.41 24.92 -0.06
CA GLY A 171 4.60 24.42 -0.75
C GLY A 171 4.27 23.99 -2.18
N ASP A 172 5.31 23.69 -2.95
CA ASP A 172 5.20 23.11 -4.27
C ASP A 172 5.17 21.58 -4.15
N TYR A 173 4.05 20.97 -4.54
CA TYR A 173 3.86 19.55 -4.41
C TYR A 173 4.02 18.81 -5.74
N ALA A 174 4.80 17.73 -5.72
CA ALA A 174 4.83 16.74 -6.78
C ALA A 174 4.48 15.36 -6.20
N LEU A 175 3.63 14.62 -6.89
CA LEU A 175 3.16 13.32 -6.47
C LEU A 175 3.70 12.22 -7.40
N ARG A 176 4.17 11.12 -6.82
CA ARG A 176 4.63 9.96 -7.57
C ARG A 176 3.95 8.72 -7.05
N CYS A 177 2.99 8.18 -7.80
CA CYS A 177 2.39 6.88 -7.52
C CYS A 177 3.32 5.77 -8.03
N CYS A 178 3.79 4.94 -7.14
CA CYS A 178 4.72 3.84 -7.43
C CYS A 178 3.97 2.51 -7.43
N TRP A 179 4.32 1.63 -8.38
CA TRP A 179 3.80 0.28 -8.47
C TRP A 179 4.97 -0.70 -8.57
N ARG A 180 4.87 -1.83 -7.87
CA ARG A 180 5.91 -2.88 -7.82
C ARG A 180 5.39 -4.17 -8.46
N PRO A 181 5.41 -4.27 -9.78
CA PRO A 181 4.97 -5.47 -10.47
C PRO A 181 5.96 -6.62 -10.23
N TRP A 182 5.40 -7.83 -10.16
CA TRP A 182 6.18 -9.07 -10.13
C TRP A 182 6.26 -9.65 -11.53
N GLY A 183 7.41 -9.49 -12.18
CA GLY A 183 7.65 -9.93 -13.55
C GLY A 183 7.99 -8.78 -14.50
N GLU A 184 7.83 -9.03 -15.79
CA GLU A 184 8.13 -8.02 -16.81
C GLU A 184 7.02 -6.98 -16.91
N ALA A 185 7.41 -5.72 -16.80
CA ALA A 185 6.50 -4.60 -16.91
C ALA A 185 6.89 -3.71 -18.09
N SER A 186 5.90 -3.22 -18.79
CA SER A 186 6.06 -2.25 -19.88
C SER A 186 5.07 -1.10 -19.71
N VAL A 187 5.46 0.08 -20.18
CA VAL A 187 4.56 1.24 -20.25
C VAL A 187 4.05 1.34 -21.68
N ARG A 188 2.75 1.42 -21.84
CA ARG A 188 2.11 1.61 -23.12
C ARG A 188 0.94 2.59 -22.94
N ASP A 189 0.95 3.63 -23.75
CA ASP A 189 -0.04 4.71 -23.67
C ASP A 189 -0.15 5.25 -22.23
N ASN A 190 -1.35 5.21 -21.63
CA ASN A 190 -1.62 5.65 -20.28
C ASN A 190 -1.66 4.48 -19.26
N SER A 191 -0.94 3.40 -19.53
CA SER A 191 -1.03 2.16 -18.75
C SER A 191 0.33 1.54 -18.49
N LEU A 192 0.48 0.97 -17.30
CA LEU A 192 1.52 0.00 -16.96
C LEU A 192 0.95 -1.40 -17.21
N LEU A 193 1.60 -2.16 -18.08
CA LEU A 193 1.22 -3.53 -18.40
C LEU A 193 2.24 -4.49 -17.77
N LEU A 194 1.76 -5.41 -16.96
CA LEU A 194 2.51 -6.52 -16.41
C LEU A 194 2.10 -7.81 -17.12
N SER A 195 3.06 -8.58 -17.57
CA SER A 195 2.86 -9.92 -18.11
C SER A 195 3.52 -10.94 -17.19
N SER A 196 2.70 -11.79 -16.58
CA SER A 196 3.11 -12.95 -15.78
C SER A 196 2.23 -14.14 -16.19
N PRO A 197 2.53 -14.77 -17.35
CA PRO A 197 1.65 -15.78 -17.93
C PRO A 197 1.27 -16.90 -16.95
N PRO A 198 0.00 -17.35 -16.94
CA PRO A 198 -1.08 -16.95 -17.82
C PRO A 198 -1.77 -15.61 -17.46
N MET A 199 -1.36 -14.95 -16.38
CA MET A 199 -1.98 -13.72 -15.87
C MET A 199 -1.41 -12.46 -16.52
N ARG A 200 -2.24 -11.44 -16.60
CA ARG A 200 -1.87 -10.08 -17.00
C ARG A 200 -2.52 -9.09 -16.04
N LEU A 201 -1.79 -8.04 -15.69
CA LEU A 201 -2.30 -6.90 -14.94
C LEU A 201 -2.09 -5.63 -15.76
N ALA A 202 -3.13 -4.83 -15.90
CA ALA A 202 -3.03 -3.46 -16.41
C ALA A 202 -3.32 -2.49 -15.27
N VAL A 203 -2.42 -1.54 -15.03
CA VAL A 203 -2.66 -0.39 -14.13
C VAL A 203 -2.83 0.82 -15.03
N CYS A 204 -4.06 1.35 -15.09
CA CYS A 204 -4.44 2.44 -15.96
C CYS A 204 -4.72 3.69 -15.15
N ASN A 205 -4.17 4.85 -15.56
CA ASN A 205 -4.62 6.13 -15.04
C ASN A 205 -5.96 6.51 -15.70
N VAL A 206 -7.00 6.66 -14.91
CA VAL A 206 -8.38 6.93 -15.39
C VAL A 206 -8.86 8.33 -15.03
N THR A 207 -8.03 9.16 -14.43
CA THR A 207 -8.43 10.52 -13.99
C THR A 207 -8.56 11.51 -15.11
N GLY A 208 -7.95 11.26 -16.26
CA GLY A 208 -7.83 12.24 -17.35
C GLY A 208 -6.76 13.32 -17.11
N GLU A 209 -6.20 13.40 -15.91
CA GLU A 209 -5.09 14.30 -15.60
C GLU A 209 -3.80 13.85 -16.31
N PRO A 210 -2.97 14.80 -16.75
CA PRO A 210 -1.70 14.49 -17.36
C PRO A 210 -0.82 13.71 -16.35
N ALA A 211 -0.42 12.51 -16.72
CA ALA A 211 0.51 11.71 -15.95
C ALA A 211 1.66 11.26 -16.83
N ARG A 212 2.89 11.40 -16.33
CA ARG A 212 4.06 10.82 -16.94
C ARG A 212 4.28 9.43 -16.36
N LEU A 213 4.18 8.42 -17.21
CA LEU A 213 4.46 7.05 -16.85
C LEU A 213 5.90 6.69 -17.19
N GLU A 214 6.61 6.16 -16.21
CA GLU A 214 7.98 5.72 -16.37
C GLU A 214 8.16 4.30 -15.85
N ASN A 215 8.85 3.47 -16.62
CA ASN A 215 9.33 2.18 -16.15
C ASN A 215 10.78 2.36 -15.67
N LEU A 216 10.94 2.46 -14.34
CA LEU A 216 12.26 2.52 -13.73
C LEU A 216 12.79 1.09 -13.60
N LYS A 217 13.58 0.63 -14.57
CA LYS A 217 14.32 -0.62 -14.42
C LYS A 217 15.23 -0.51 -13.20
N GLN A 218 15.14 -1.47 -12.31
CA GLN A 218 16.12 -1.60 -11.24
C GLN A 218 17.45 -1.98 -11.87
N SER A 219 18.31 -1.00 -12.13
CA SER A 219 19.73 -1.27 -12.22
C SER A 219 20.20 -1.55 -10.80
N GLY A 220 20.92 -2.64 -10.57
CA GLY A 220 21.43 -3.03 -9.25
C GLY A 220 22.44 -2.05 -8.63
N ASN A 221 22.57 -0.86 -9.19
CA ASN A 221 23.40 0.25 -8.73
C ASN A 221 22.55 1.53 -8.84
N MET A 222 21.63 1.74 -7.90
CA MET A 222 21.11 3.08 -7.68
C MET A 222 21.70 3.66 -6.41
N PRO A 223 22.23 4.88 -6.50
CA PRO A 223 22.73 5.63 -5.36
C PRO A 223 21.65 5.92 -4.33
#